data_9a9765b72211369a5c7776161ea0af47
#
_entry.id   9a9765b72211369a5c7776161ea0af47
#
_cell.length_a   1.000
_cell.length_b   1.000
_cell.length_c   1.000
_cell.angle_alpha   90.00
_cell.angle_beta   90.00
_cell.angle_gamma   90.00
#
_symmetry.space_group_name_H-M   'P 1'
#
loop_
_entity.id
_entity.type
_entity.pdbx_description
1 polymer ?
#
loop_
_entity_poly.entity_id
_entity_poly.type
_entity_poly.pdbx_seq_one_letter_code
_entity_poly.pdbx_strand_id
1 'polypeptide(L)'
;MQPGVYLTIIYTIVFLLVLFLIGFLPGILKGGKRVAFTSQVEPTAVYVDGSYVGSAPTTSFISSGTHDIEFSFNGIVTDSMQVEIAHPVFFTWLFPRTQTIAANLTLETESQVTLYLRQMEADVFSWSSIIDFSETYHYPPLMLRAARTLSASKAAKNTAEGIMDSFSRCLRFITSETLLEDAKAALAVLTDSGLLTSSQIDGLQHDISKIALLYDDMNGETGASYRDTEIIPAISRLVFDTVNSASITGFSYAGGGFVIGEKVPADYPGIIRMGVERQVGDFCVSALEISEYQWALFIADNPYWAKENLELLVADGKTDGNYLAGLYPSTSVISNRPIKNISWYAAQAFCDWLSKKSGKTVTLPSEAQWEFAARSVAFRSYQSNNTMLLDNKGPVGMLGSYWEFTSDAFIPLQRYLGTISSGEVEVPEVIVKGGSLVNDSKNITVATIGVQSRTACSEFTGVRIVWNE
;
A
#
# COMPACT_ATOMS: atom_id res chain seq x y z
N MET A 1 -14.02 -43.89 -45.51
CA MET A 1 -14.58 -43.51 -44.18
C MET A 1 -15.78 -42.60 -44.38
N GLN A 2 -16.82 -42.78 -43.61
CA GLN A 2 -18.01 -41.92 -43.72
C GLN A 2 -17.67 -40.47 -43.28
N PRO A 3 -18.24 -39.45 -43.96
CA PRO A 3 -17.92 -38.03 -43.63
C PRO A 3 -18.13 -37.68 -42.16
N GLY A 4 -19.06 -38.32 -41.47
CA GLY A 4 -19.29 -38.12 -40.02
C GLY A 4 -18.12 -38.54 -39.13
N VAL A 5 -17.33 -39.54 -39.53
CA VAL A 5 -16.15 -40.01 -38.77
C VAL A 5 -15.05 -38.97 -38.79
N TYR A 6 -14.80 -38.32 -39.95
CA TYR A 6 -13.82 -37.24 -40.06
C TYR A 6 -14.21 -36.03 -39.19
N LEU A 7 -15.51 -35.67 -39.20
CA LEU A 7 -16.00 -34.55 -38.41
C LEU A 7 -15.83 -34.81 -36.91
N THR A 8 -16.15 -36.00 -36.45
CA THR A 8 -15.94 -36.42 -35.06
C THR A 8 -14.48 -36.36 -34.65
N ILE A 9 -13.58 -36.84 -35.51
CA ILE A 9 -12.14 -36.77 -35.24
C ILE A 9 -11.68 -35.32 -35.11
N ILE A 10 -12.11 -34.45 -36.03
CA ILE A 10 -11.73 -33.03 -36.02
C ILE A 10 -12.25 -32.37 -34.72
N TYR A 11 -13.52 -32.57 -34.35
CA TYR A 11 -14.06 -32.01 -33.11
C TYR A 11 -13.33 -32.54 -31.87
N THR A 12 -12.98 -33.82 -31.84
CA THR A 12 -12.19 -34.38 -30.72
C THR A 12 -10.82 -33.77 -30.63
N ILE A 13 -10.11 -33.56 -31.75
CA ILE A 13 -8.80 -32.92 -31.78
C ILE A 13 -8.90 -31.45 -31.33
N VAL A 14 -9.89 -30.71 -31.84
CA VAL A 14 -10.13 -29.32 -31.44
C VAL A 14 -10.46 -29.22 -29.95
N PHE A 15 -11.32 -30.09 -29.45
CA PHE A 15 -11.68 -30.16 -28.03
C PHE A 15 -10.45 -30.42 -27.16
N LEU A 16 -9.63 -31.42 -27.53
CA LEU A 16 -8.38 -31.72 -26.78
C LEU A 16 -7.39 -30.55 -26.84
N LEU A 17 -7.28 -29.87 -27.99
CA LEU A 17 -6.43 -28.68 -28.14
C LEU A 17 -6.90 -27.54 -27.24
N VAL A 18 -8.21 -27.26 -27.22
CA VAL A 18 -8.80 -26.24 -26.34
C VAL A 18 -8.57 -26.58 -24.88
N LEU A 19 -8.76 -27.85 -24.50
CA LEU A 19 -8.55 -28.33 -23.13
C LEU A 19 -7.05 -28.22 -22.74
N PHE A 20 -6.13 -28.51 -23.67
CA PHE A 20 -4.71 -28.30 -23.46
C PHE A 20 -4.37 -26.81 -23.31
N LEU A 21 -4.88 -25.94 -24.18
CA LEU A 21 -4.63 -24.50 -24.09
C LEU A 21 -5.16 -23.92 -22.77
N ILE A 22 -6.34 -24.32 -22.34
CA ILE A 22 -6.92 -23.85 -21.08
C ILE A 22 -6.19 -24.45 -19.86
N GLY A 23 -5.83 -25.72 -19.92
CA GLY A 23 -5.25 -26.44 -18.77
C GLY A 23 -3.76 -26.21 -18.56
N PHE A 24 -2.98 -26.03 -19.62
CA PHE A 24 -1.52 -26.01 -19.56
C PHE A 24 -0.90 -24.67 -19.96
N LEU A 25 -1.43 -23.99 -20.97
CA LEU A 25 -0.81 -22.77 -21.50
C LEU A 25 -0.61 -21.68 -20.44
N PRO A 26 -1.57 -21.39 -19.55
CA PRO A 26 -1.36 -20.39 -18.50
C PRO A 26 -0.22 -20.76 -17.53
N GLY A 27 -0.07 -22.06 -17.23
CA GLY A 27 1.02 -22.55 -16.38
C GLY A 27 2.37 -22.45 -17.08
N ILE A 28 2.45 -22.83 -18.36
CA ILE A 28 3.69 -22.72 -19.16
C ILE A 28 4.15 -21.28 -19.27
N LEU A 29 3.24 -20.34 -19.49
CA LEU A 29 3.57 -18.93 -19.66
C LEU A 29 3.98 -18.22 -18.36
N LYS A 30 3.43 -18.64 -17.20
CA LYS A 30 3.69 -17.96 -15.92
C LYS A 30 5.04 -18.26 -15.29
N GLY A 31 5.67 -19.40 -15.57
CA GLY A 31 7.04 -19.74 -15.19
C GLY A 31 7.38 -19.55 -13.70
N GLY A 32 6.49 -19.92 -12.77
CA GLY A 32 6.72 -19.76 -11.34
C GLY A 32 5.45 -19.97 -10.51
N LYS A 33 5.51 -19.67 -9.21
CA LYS A 33 4.36 -19.77 -8.32
C LYS A 33 4.39 -18.74 -7.19
N ARG A 34 3.29 -18.60 -6.46
CA ARG A 34 3.24 -17.82 -5.23
C ARG A 34 3.99 -18.55 -4.12
N VAL A 35 4.84 -17.81 -3.41
CA VAL A 35 5.59 -18.28 -2.25
C VAL A 35 5.19 -17.43 -1.05
N ALA A 36 4.71 -18.10 -0.01
CA ALA A 36 4.44 -17.48 1.28
C ALA A 36 5.69 -17.60 2.16
N PHE A 37 6.23 -16.49 2.57
CA PHE A 37 7.37 -16.40 3.47
C PHE A 37 6.86 -16.14 4.88
N THR A 38 7.32 -16.95 5.84
CA THR A 38 6.96 -16.83 7.25
C THR A 38 8.20 -16.83 8.12
N SER A 39 8.12 -16.18 9.28
CA SER A 39 9.19 -16.16 10.28
C SER A 39 8.58 -16.16 11.68
N GLN A 40 9.29 -16.68 12.65
CA GLN A 40 8.93 -16.56 14.07
C GLN A 40 9.40 -15.23 14.67
N VAL A 41 10.36 -14.58 14.02
CA VAL A 41 10.82 -13.23 14.38
C VAL A 41 10.14 -12.25 13.43
N GLU A 42 9.37 -11.33 13.94
CA GLU A 42 8.61 -10.35 13.14
C GLU A 42 8.96 -8.91 13.54
N PRO A 43 9.09 -8.01 12.55
CA PRO A 43 9.11 -8.24 11.11
C PRO A 43 10.48 -8.71 10.62
N THR A 44 10.53 -9.67 9.71
CA THR A 44 11.77 -10.15 9.10
C THR A 44 11.80 -9.79 7.61
N ALA A 45 12.83 -9.07 7.18
CA ALA A 45 13.04 -8.77 5.77
C ALA A 45 13.38 -10.04 4.99
N VAL A 46 12.79 -10.18 3.80
CA VAL A 46 12.99 -11.33 2.91
C VAL A 46 13.66 -10.84 1.62
N TYR A 47 14.77 -11.46 1.29
CA TYR A 47 15.48 -11.24 0.03
C TYR A 47 15.50 -12.53 -0.78
N VAL A 48 15.29 -12.40 -2.08
CA VAL A 48 15.41 -13.49 -3.06
C VAL A 48 16.45 -13.06 -4.08
N ASP A 49 17.50 -13.85 -4.23
CA ASP A 49 18.65 -13.52 -5.10
C ASP A 49 19.20 -12.10 -4.84
N GLY A 50 19.27 -11.72 -3.58
CA GLY A 50 19.73 -10.40 -3.12
C GLY A 50 18.72 -9.26 -3.28
N SER A 51 17.53 -9.52 -3.87
CA SER A 51 16.47 -8.51 -4.06
C SER A 51 15.43 -8.59 -2.93
N TYR A 52 15.11 -7.45 -2.32
CA TYR A 52 14.08 -7.36 -1.29
C TYR A 52 12.69 -7.63 -1.89
N VAL A 53 11.95 -8.59 -1.34
CA VAL A 53 10.62 -8.98 -1.80
C VAL A 53 9.50 -8.70 -0.79
N GLY A 54 9.83 -8.25 0.40
CA GLY A 54 8.87 -7.91 1.45
C GLY A 54 9.34 -8.27 2.85
N SER A 55 8.48 -8.06 3.85
CA SER A 55 8.73 -8.48 5.24
C SER A 55 7.78 -9.60 5.62
N ALA A 56 8.32 -10.69 6.17
CA ALA A 56 7.50 -11.82 6.63
C ALA A 56 6.62 -11.40 7.84
N PRO A 57 5.34 -11.85 7.84
CA PRO A 57 4.69 -12.72 6.87
C PRO A 57 4.32 -12.00 5.57
N THR A 58 4.74 -12.54 4.42
CA THR A 58 4.44 -11.97 3.10
C THR A 58 4.26 -13.06 2.05
N THR A 59 3.61 -12.74 0.94
CA THR A 59 3.46 -13.65 -0.19
C THR A 59 3.85 -12.95 -1.48
N SER A 60 4.82 -13.52 -2.20
CA SER A 60 5.32 -12.98 -3.46
C SER A 60 5.34 -14.04 -4.56
N PHE A 61 5.19 -13.62 -5.80
CA PHE A 61 5.38 -14.50 -6.95
C PHE A 61 6.88 -14.62 -7.23
N ILE A 62 7.39 -15.87 -7.19
CA ILE A 62 8.78 -16.18 -7.49
C ILE A 62 8.83 -17.05 -8.74
N SER A 63 9.76 -16.74 -9.65
CA SER A 63 10.01 -17.53 -10.84
C SER A 63 10.39 -18.97 -10.50
N SER A 64 10.21 -19.88 -11.42
CA SER A 64 10.69 -21.26 -11.25
C SER A 64 12.22 -21.31 -11.37
N GLY A 65 12.84 -22.14 -10.57
CA GLY A 65 14.29 -22.29 -10.52
C GLY A 65 14.80 -22.43 -9.11
N THR A 66 16.12 -22.46 -8.97
CA THR A 66 16.79 -22.43 -7.68
C THR A 66 17.09 -20.99 -7.30
N HIS A 67 16.69 -20.60 -6.13
CA HIS A 67 16.84 -19.23 -5.61
C HIS A 67 17.55 -19.23 -4.27
N ASP A 68 18.40 -18.24 -4.06
CA ASP A 68 19.01 -17.96 -2.77
C ASP A 68 18.05 -17.04 -1.99
N ILE A 69 17.54 -17.56 -0.86
CA ILE A 69 16.59 -16.84 0.00
C ILE A 69 17.29 -16.48 1.29
N GLU A 70 17.25 -15.18 1.61
CA GLU A 70 17.79 -14.66 2.88
C GLU A 70 16.66 -14.01 3.67
N PHE A 71 16.62 -14.35 4.96
CA PHE A 71 15.79 -13.71 5.96
C PHE A 71 16.66 -12.92 6.92
N SER A 72 16.31 -11.68 7.21
CA SER A 72 17.09 -10.84 8.09
C SER A 72 16.22 -9.95 8.97
N PHE A 73 16.51 -9.90 10.25
CA PHE A 73 15.94 -8.93 11.17
C PHE A 73 17.03 -7.97 11.68
N ASN A 74 17.11 -6.80 11.06
CA ASN A 74 18.03 -5.70 11.41
C ASN A 74 19.49 -6.15 11.66
N GLY A 75 19.95 -7.22 11.04
CA GLY A 75 21.27 -7.80 11.28
C GLY A 75 21.45 -8.49 12.65
N ILE A 76 20.42 -8.53 13.49
CA ILE A 76 20.44 -9.21 14.80
C ILE A 76 20.42 -10.72 14.60
N VAL A 77 19.55 -11.18 13.71
CA VAL A 77 19.44 -12.59 13.29
C VAL A 77 19.27 -12.66 11.77
N THR A 78 19.93 -13.63 11.16
CA THR A 78 19.84 -13.91 9.73
C THR A 78 19.73 -15.41 9.50
N ASP A 79 19.01 -15.80 8.45
CA ASP A 79 18.92 -17.18 7.97
C ASP A 79 18.98 -17.16 6.45
N SER A 80 19.77 -18.05 5.86
CA SER A 80 19.93 -18.12 4.42
C SER A 80 19.78 -19.54 3.95
N MET A 81 19.00 -19.76 2.89
CA MET A 81 18.75 -21.07 2.33
C MET A 81 18.62 -21.03 0.82
N GLN A 82 19.02 -22.13 0.18
CA GLN A 82 18.78 -22.33 -1.24
C GLN A 82 17.51 -23.17 -1.43
N VAL A 83 16.56 -22.67 -2.22
CA VAL A 83 15.25 -23.32 -2.40
C VAL A 83 14.92 -23.45 -3.89
N GLU A 84 14.47 -24.64 -4.27
CA GLU A 84 13.93 -24.87 -5.60
C GLU A 84 12.44 -24.50 -5.66
N ILE A 85 12.10 -23.61 -6.57
CA ILE A 85 10.74 -23.21 -6.87
C ILE A 85 10.24 -23.96 -8.08
N ALA A 86 9.30 -24.88 -7.87
CA ALA A 86 8.76 -25.70 -8.93
C ALA A 86 7.91 -24.89 -9.92
N HIS A 87 7.91 -25.33 -11.19
CA HIS A 87 7.10 -24.77 -12.25
C HIS A 87 5.79 -25.60 -12.40
N PRO A 88 4.69 -25.24 -11.76
CA PRO A 88 3.43 -25.91 -11.98
C PRO A 88 2.85 -25.54 -13.33
N VAL A 89 2.53 -26.53 -14.17
CA VAL A 89 2.04 -26.31 -15.55
C VAL A 89 0.55 -26.66 -15.73
N PHE A 90 -0.03 -27.46 -14.83
CA PHE A 90 -1.35 -28.04 -15.00
C PHE A 90 -2.41 -27.28 -14.19
N PHE A 91 -3.42 -26.69 -14.85
CA PHE A 91 -4.55 -25.96 -14.27
C PHE A 91 -4.17 -24.96 -13.16
N THR A 92 -3.09 -24.22 -13.34
CA THR A 92 -2.54 -23.30 -12.32
C THR A 92 -3.48 -22.15 -11.96
N TRP A 93 -4.37 -21.79 -12.87
CA TRP A 93 -5.39 -20.75 -12.66
C TRP A 93 -6.58 -21.25 -11.82
N LEU A 94 -6.89 -22.56 -11.88
CA LEU A 94 -7.97 -23.18 -11.11
C LEU A 94 -7.50 -23.68 -9.75
N PHE A 95 -6.25 -24.19 -9.69
CA PHE A 95 -5.62 -24.70 -8.48
C PHE A 95 -4.33 -23.92 -8.19
N PRO A 96 -4.43 -22.67 -7.68
CA PRO A 96 -3.25 -21.90 -7.31
C PRO A 96 -2.50 -22.66 -6.20
N ARG A 97 -1.24 -22.99 -6.46
CA ARG A 97 -0.37 -23.69 -5.50
C ARG A 97 0.55 -22.68 -4.86
N THR A 98 0.43 -22.51 -3.57
CA THR A 98 1.37 -21.72 -2.75
C THR A 98 2.40 -22.65 -2.13
N GLN A 99 3.66 -22.30 -2.21
CA GLN A 99 4.73 -22.92 -1.42
C GLN A 99 4.97 -22.06 -0.20
N THR A 100 5.05 -22.66 0.96
CA THR A 100 5.44 -21.94 2.17
C THR A 100 6.92 -22.18 2.44
N ILE A 101 7.65 -21.09 2.69
CA ILE A 101 9.05 -21.12 3.11
C ILE A 101 9.10 -20.40 4.45
N ALA A 102 9.50 -21.13 5.48
CA ALA A 102 9.63 -20.62 6.83
C ALA A 102 11.10 -20.36 7.14
N ALA A 103 11.41 -19.18 7.65
CA ALA A 103 12.71 -18.90 8.20
C ALA A 103 12.93 -19.71 9.48
N ASN A 104 14.14 -20.24 9.65
CA ASN A 104 14.56 -20.88 10.90
C ASN A 104 15.22 -19.81 11.80
N LEU A 105 14.51 -18.69 12.00
CA LEU A 105 14.95 -17.60 12.85
C LEU A 105 14.30 -17.70 14.21
N THR A 106 15.14 -17.66 15.25
CA THR A 106 14.69 -17.56 16.65
C THR A 106 15.63 -16.62 17.41
N LEU A 107 15.13 -16.01 18.46
CA LEU A 107 15.98 -15.30 19.40
C LEU A 107 16.56 -16.35 20.37
N GLU A 108 17.84 -16.69 20.18
CA GLU A 108 18.50 -17.78 20.89
C GLU A 108 19.17 -17.35 22.19
N THR A 109 19.52 -16.05 22.28
CA THR A 109 20.25 -15.50 23.43
C THR A 109 19.49 -14.36 24.09
N GLU A 110 19.72 -14.18 25.40
CA GLU A 110 19.15 -13.07 26.17
C GLU A 110 19.58 -11.69 25.61
N SER A 111 20.78 -11.59 25.04
CA SER A 111 21.25 -10.40 24.36
C SER A 111 20.41 -10.06 23.12
N GLN A 112 20.06 -11.07 22.31
CA GLN A 112 19.19 -10.88 21.14
C GLN A 112 17.78 -10.46 21.57
N VAL A 113 17.24 -11.06 22.62
CA VAL A 113 15.95 -10.66 23.19
C VAL A 113 16.00 -9.21 23.65
N THR A 114 17.05 -8.81 24.35
CA THR A 114 17.22 -7.42 24.82
C THR A 114 17.32 -6.42 23.67
N LEU A 115 18.07 -6.75 22.61
CA LEU A 115 18.16 -5.90 21.41
C LEU A 115 16.81 -5.80 20.69
N TYR A 116 16.09 -6.92 20.59
CA TYR A 116 14.76 -6.95 20.00
C TYR A 116 13.75 -6.07 20.76
N LEU A 117 13.74 -6.18 22.09
CA LEU A 117 12.89 -5.36 22.95
C LEU A 117 13.21 -3.86 22.83
N ARG A 118 14.49 -3.49 22.76
CA ARG A 118 14.90 -2.10 22.51
C ARG A 118 14.41 -1.59 21.16
N GLN A 119 14.44 -2.43 20.12
CA GLN A 119 13.92 -2.05 18.80
C GLN A 119 12.40 -1.82 18.88
N MET A 120 11.66 -2.72 19.51
CA MET A 120 10.22 -2.55 19.74
C MET A 120 9.91 -1.23 20.47
N GLU A 121 10.63 -0.95 21.56
CA GLU A 121 10.45 0.31 22.32
C GLU A 121 10.73 1.54 21.45
N ALA A 122 11.80 1.50 20.64
CA ALA A 122 12.13 2.59 19.73
C ALA A 122 11.06 2.78 18.66
N ASP A 123 10.49 1.69 18.12
CA ASP A 123 9.43 1.74 17.13
C ASP A 123 8.14 2.31 17.74
N VAL A 124 7.71 1.81 18.89
CA VAL A 124 6.52 2.33 19.60
C VAL A 124 6.71 3.82 19.96
N PHE A 125 7.86 4.20 20.49
CA PHE A 125 8.17 5.59 20.80
C PHE A 125 8.11 6.48 19.55
N SER A 126 8.71 6.02 18.44
CA SER A 126 8.75 6.79 17.20
C SER A 126 7.36 7.05 16.64
N TRP A 127 6.52 6.03 16.60
CA TRP A 127 5.13 6.16 16.13
C TRP A 127 4.26 7.00 17.08
N SER A 128 4.45 6.88 18.40
CA SER A 128 3.72 7.65 19.39
C SER A 128 4.07 9.13 19.39
N SER A 129 5.30 9.49 19.00
CA SER A 129 5.78 10.88 19.00
C SER A 129 5.21 11.73 17.87
N ILE A 130 4.54 11.11 16.89
CA ILE A 130 3.86 11.81 15.80
C ILE A 130 2.41 12.02 16.20
N ILE A 131 2.14 12.99 17.08
CA ILE A 131 0.81 13.21 17.69
C ILE A 131 -0.27 13.36 16.62
N ASP A 132 -0.07 14.19 15.61
CA ASP A 132 -1.05 14.43 14.54
C ASP A 132 -1.34 13.18 13.70
N PHE A 133 -0.35 12.29 13.56
CA PHE A 133 -0.47 11.06 12.79
C PHE A 133 -0.94 9.88 13.62
N SER A 134 -0.53 9.79 14.89
CA SER A 134 -0.96 8.70 15.78
C SER A 134 -2.46 8.71 16.07
N GLU A 135 -3.10 9.87 15.98
CA GLU A 135 -4.55 10.03 16.06
C GLU A 135 -5.27 9.74 14.73
N THR A 136 -4.54 9.70 13.61
CA THR A 136 -5.14 9.63 12.27
C THR A 136 -4.78 8.37 11.49
N TYR A 137 -3.75 7.64 11.91
CA TYR A 137 -3.31 6.45 11.19
C TYR A 137 -3.31 5.20 12.06
N HIS A 138 -3.72 4.09 11.46
CA HIS A 138 -3.48 2.76 11.99
C HIS A 138 -2.14 2.25 11.50
N TYR A 139 -1.25 1.90 12.42
CA TYR A 139 0.07 1.39 12.11
C TYR A 139 0.12 -0.14 12.18
N PRO A 140 1.12 -0.77 11.57
CA PRO A 140 1.37 -2.19 11.78
C PRO A 140 1.48 -2.50 13.28
N PRO A 141 0.94 -3.63 13.74
CA PRO A 141 0.94 -3.99 15.16
C PRO A 141 2.36 -4.27 15.66
N LEU A 142 2.92 -3.35 16.44
CA LEU A 142 4.31 -3.40 16.90
C LEU A 142 4.46 -4.29 18.13
N MET A 143 3.62 -4.07 19.15
CA MET A 143 3.63 -4.81 20.40
C MET A 143 3.11 -6.26 20.21
N LEU A 144 2.07 -6.45 19.38
CA LEU A 144 1.55 -7.77 19.05
C LEU A 144 2.60 -8.63 18.33
N ARG A 145 3.32 -8.08 17.36
CA ARG A 145 4.42 -8.78 16.69
C ARG A 145 5.52 -9.15 17.65
N ALA A 146 5.89 -8.24 18.55
CA ALA A 146 6.88 -8.52 19.58
C ALA A 146 6.42 -9.64 20.54
N ALA A 147 5.17 -9.61 20.99
CA ALA A 147 4.61 -10.67 21.84
C ALA A 147 4.67 -12.03 21.15
N ARG A 148 4.33 -12.13 19.86
CA ARG A 148 4.42 -13.36 19.06
C ARG A 148 5.86 -13.85 18.94
N THR A 149 6.80 -12.98 18.59
CA THR A 149 8.22 -13.31 18.46
C THR A 149 8.80 -13.83 19.78
N LEU A 150 8.51 -13.15 20.88
CA LEU A 150 8.97 -13.52 22.21
C LEU A 150 8.36 -14.86 22.67
N SER A 151 7.08 -15.08 22.38
CA SER A 151 6.41 -16.34 22.74
C SER A 151 7.01 -17.55 22.02
N ALA A 152 7.55 -17.36 20.82
CA ALA A 152 8.26 -18.39 20.07
C ALA A 152 9.72 -18.59 20.51
N SER A 153 10.31 -17.65 21.28
CA SER A 153 11.72 -17.67 21.68
C SER A 153 11.94 -18.45 22.97
N LYS A 154 12.92 -19.36 22.94
CA LYS A 154 13.35 -20.08 24.16
C LYS A 154 14.09 -19.16 25.14
N ALA A 155 14.88 -18.22 24.63
CA ALA A 155 15.64 -17.29 25.44
C ALA A 155 14.76 -16.28 26.19
N ALA A 156 13.58 -15.98 25.66
CA ALA A 156 12.62 -15.06 26.27
C ALA A 156 12.16 -15.52 27.67
N LYS A 157 12.13 -16.83 27.93
CA LYS A 157 11.74 -17.37 29.25
C LYS A 157 12.64 -16.90 30.38
N ASN A 158 13.93 -16.64 30.08
CA ASN A 158 14.90 -16.18 31.07
C ASN A 158 14.91 -14.66 31.23
N THR A 159 14.14 -13.94 30.40
CA THR A 159 14.13 -12.47 30.34
C THR A 159 12.75 -11.89 30.69
N ALA A 160 11.94 -12.63 31.44
CA ALA A 160 10.56 -12.24 31.79
C ALA A 160 10.45 -10.83 32.41
N GLU A 161 11.38 -10.47 33.29
CA GLU A 161 11.43 -9.15 33.93
C GLU A 161 11.72 -8.05 32.89
N GLY A 162 12.68 -8.28 31.99
CA GLY A 162 12.98 -7.37 30.89
C GLY A 162 11.83 -7.20 29.91
N ILE A 163 11.09 -8.29 29.63
CA ILE A 163 9.87 -8.23 28.81
C ILE A 163 8.80 -7.36 29.48
N MET A 164 8.51 -7.64 30.76
CA MET A 164 7.54 -6.87 31.54
C MET A 164 7.90 -5.38 31.56
N ASP A 165 9.16 -5.06 31.82
CA ASP A 165 9.66 -3.67 31.86
C ASP A 165 9.50 -2.96 30.51
N SER A 166 9.84 -3.65 29.40
CA SER A 166 9.75 -3.09 28.05
C SER A 166 8.29 -2.83 27.66
N PHE A 167 7.39 -3.77 27.87
CA PHE A 167 5.97 -3.56 27.62
C PHE A 167 5.39 -2.45 28.50
N SER A 168 5.72 -2.40 29.80
CA SER A 168 5.28 -1.32 30.70
C SER A 168 5.79 0.06 30.24
N ARG A 169 7.02 0.14 29.69
CA ARG A 169 7.53 1.38 29.09
C ARG A 169 6.74 1.77 27.83
N CYS A 170 6.43 0.81 26.97
CA CYS A 170 5.63 1.05 25.76
C CYS A 170 4.23 1.59 26.10
N LEU A 171 3.60 1.12 27.17
CA LEU A 171 2.29 1.62 27.60
C LEU A 171 2.27 3.13 27.89
N ARG A 172 3.43 3.73 28.26
CA ARG A 172 3.54 5.19 28.50
C ARG A 172 3.48 6.01 27.21
N PHE A 173 3.64 5.35 26.06
CA PHE A 173 3.65 5.98 24.74
C PHE A 173 2.40 5.65 23.93
N ILE A 174 1.34 5.15 24.58
CA ILE A 174 0.04 4.96 23.92
C ILE A 174 -0.62 6.32 23.74
N THR A 175 -0.57 6.85 22.54
CA THR A 175 -1.11 8.16 22.15
C THR A 175 -2.23 8.04 21.12
N SER A 176 -2.60 6.81 20.73
CA SER A 176 -3.67 6.56 19.74
C SER A 176 -4.47 5.31 20.08
N GLU A 177 -5.70 5.24 19.59
CA GLU A 177 -6.54 4.05 19.70
C GLU A 177 -5.85 2.83 19.05
N THR A 178 -5.14 3.02 17.94
CA THR A 178 -4.38 1.97 17.27
C THR A 178 -3.33 1.33 18.17
N LEU A 179 -2.54 2.15 18.89
CA LEU A 179 -1.53 1.63 19.83
C LEU A 179 -2.18 0.97 21.04
N LEU A 180 -3.35 1.45 21.48
CA LEU A 180 -4.11 0.83 22.57
C LEU A 180 -4.62 -0.56 22.17
N GLU A 181 -5.18 -0.72 20.98
CA GLU A 181 -5.64 -2.01 20.47
C GLU A 181 -4.48 -2.97 20.22
N ASP A 182 -3.33 -2.49 19.75
CA ASP A 182 -2.10 -3.28 19.61
C ASP A 182 -1.62 -3.79 20.99
N ALA A 183 -1.63 -2.93 22.02
CA ALA A 183 -1.29 -3.33 23.39
C ALA A 183 -2.24 -4.40 23.95
N LYS A 184 -3.56 -4.26 23.72
CA LYS A 184 -4.56 -5.27 24.12
C LYS A 184 -4.32 -6.61 23.43
N ALA A 185 -4.05 -6.59 22.12
CA ALA A 185 -3.77 -7.80 21.36
C ALA A 185 -2.45 -8.46 21.79
N ALA A 186 -1.41 -7.66 22.08
CA ALA A 186 -0.15 -8.16 22.62
C ALA A 186 -0.32 -8.83 23.99
N LEU A 187 -1.12 -8.21 24.88
CA LEU A 187 -1.41 -8.77 26.18
C LEU A 187 -2.07 -10.14 26.10
N ALA A 188 -2.99 -10.36 25.15
CA ALA A 188 -3.63 -11.65 24.94
C ALA A 188 -2.58 -12.73 24.59
N VAL A 189 -1.65 -12.43 23.69
CA VAL A 189 -0.56 -13.36 23.32
C VAL A 189 0.39 -13.63 24.50
N LEU A 190 0.75 -12.60 25.27
CA LEU A 190 1.61 -12.76 26.45
C LEU A 190 0.94 -13.62 27.52
N THR A 191 -0.38 -13.47 27.69
CA THR A 191 -1.17 -14.30 28.64
C THR A 191 -1.10 -15.77 28.26
N ASP A 192 -1.27 -16.09 26.99
CA ASP A 192 -1.25 -17.47 26.49
C ASP A 192 0.14 -18.07 26.44
N SER A 193 1.18 -17.24 26.37
CA SER A 193 2.57 -17.68 26.17
C SER A 193 3.21 -18.32 27.39
N GLY A 194 2.75 -17.97 28.60
CA GLY A 194 3.37 -18.37 29.85
C GLY A 194 4.76 -17.77 30.10
N LEU A 195 5.13 -16.69 29.38
CA LEU A 195 6.38 -15.96 29.59
C LEU A 195 6.38 -15.12 30.85
N LEU A 196 5.22 -14.59 31.22
CA LEU A 196 5.01 -13.73 32.39
C LEU A 196 4.20 -14.45 33.44
N THR A 197 4.40 -14.09 34.70
CA THR A 197 3.59 -14.57 35.81
C THR A 197 2.20 -13.95 35.78
N SER A 198 1.22 -14.60 36.42
CA SER A 198 -0.15 -14.05 36.52
C SER A 198 -0.17 -12.63 37.10
N SER A 199 0.65 -12.36 38.13
CA SER A 199 0.74 -11.03 38.72
C SER A 199 1.28 -9.96 37.75
N GLN A 200 2.23 -10.33 36.87
CA GLN A 200 2.75 -9.43 35.83
C GLN A 200 1.69 -9.15 34.75
N ILE A 201 0.96 -10.18 34.34
CA ILE A 201 -0.17 -10.05 33.39
C ILE A 201 -1.27 -9.16 33.99
N ASP A 202 -1.66 -9.39 35.25
CA ASP A 202 -2.66 -8.57 35.95
C ASP A 202 -2.23 -7.08 36.02
N GLY A 203 -0.93 -6.85 36.23
CA GLY A 203 -0.36 -5.50 36.23
C GLY A 203 -0.51 -4.80 34.88
N LEU A 204 -0.09 -5.47 33.79
CA LEU A 204 -0.24 -4.92 32.43
C LEU A 204 -1.72 -4.70 32.06
N GLN A 205 -2.59 -5.65 32.39
CA GLN A 205 -4.02 -5.53 32.14
C GLN A 205 -4.64 -4.34 32.88
N HIS A 206 -4.23 -4.13 34.13
CA HIS A 206 -4.68 -3.00 34.92
C HIS A 206 -4.26 -1.66 34.27
N ASP A 207 -3.01 -1.54 33.84
CA ASP A 207 -2.50 -0.33 33.21
C ASP A 207 -3.17 -0.05 31.85
N ILE A 208 -3.35 -1.09 31.02
CA ILE A 208 -4.09 -0.99 29.76
C ILE A 208 -5.54 -0.56 30.00
N SER A 209 -6.19 -1.13 31.03
CA SER A 209 -7.57 -0.77 31.37
C SER A 209 -7.70 0.68 31.80
N LYS A 210 -6.72 1.21 32.55
CA LYS A 210 -6.70 2.65 32.90
C LYS A 210 -6.56 3.53 31.68
N ILE A 211 -5.67 3.17 30.76
CA ILE A 211 -5.48 3.93 29.51
C ILE A 211 -6.76 3.88 28.68
N ALA A 212 -7.42 2.73 28.58
CA ALA A 212 -8.68 2.58 27.86
C ALA A 212 -9.78 3.49 28.43
N LEU A 213 -9.91 3.56 29.77
CA LEU A 213 -10.88 4.46 30.43
C LEU A 213 -10.59 5.93 30.10
N LEU A 214 -9.31 6.35 30.09
CA LEU A 214 -8.95 7.72 29.72
C LEU A 214 -9.31 8.00 28.24
N TYR A 215 -9.15 7.02 27.37
CA TYR A 215 -9.51 7.13 25.95
C TYR A 215 -11.03 7.24 25.76
N ASP A 216 -11.80 6.43 26.47
CA ASP A 216 -13.28 6.47 26.44
C ASP A 216 -13.83 7.82 26.98
N ASP A 217 -13.21 8.37 28.03
CA ASP A 217 -13.55 9.68 28.54
C ASP A 217 -13.21 10.83 27.57
N MET A 218 -12.10 10.73 26.85
CA MET A 218 -11.71 11.74 25.86
C MET A 218 -12.54 11.66 24.58
N ASN A 219 -12.96 10.46 24.18
CA ASN A 219 -13.77 10.20 22.98
C ASN A 219 -15.28 10.15 23.28
N GLY A 220 -15.70 10.52 24.49
CA GLY A 220 -17.09 10.57 24.89
C GLY A 220 -17.94 11.37 23.91
N GLU A 221 -18.76 10.64 23.13
CA GLU A 221 -19.81 11.15 22.23
C GLU A 221 -19.41 11.74 20.87
N THR A 222 -18.25 11.49 20.32
CA THR A 222 -18.11 11.59 18.86
C THR A 222 -18.33 10.23 18.22
N GLY A 223 -19.54 9.71 18.30
CA GLY A 223 -20.04 8.74 17.33
C GLY A 223 -20.08 9.43 15.97
N ALA A 224 -18.90 9.56 15.33
CA ALA A 224 -18.81 10.04 13.98
C ALA A 224 -19.64 9.09 13.11
N SER A 225 -20.86 9.51 12.83
CA SER A 225 -21.72 8.80 11.89
C SER A 225 -21.02 8.89 10.55
N TYR A 226 -20.45 7.76 10.10
CA TYR A 226 -20.06 7.60 8.71
C TYR A 226 -21.29 7.95 7.87
N ARG A 227 -21.32 9.15 7.31
CA ARG A 227 -22.38 9.50 6.40
C ARG A 227 -22.06 8.86 5.06
N ASP A 228 -22.58 7.65 4.85
CA ASP A 228 -22.80 7.10 3.53
C ASP A 228 -23.91 7.92 2.84
N THR A 229 -23.67 9.20 2.65
CA THR A 229 -24.54 10.02 1.82
C THR A 229 -24.07 9.76 0.38
N GLU A 230 -24.90 9.08 -0.40
CA GLU A 230 -24.72 8.97 -1.83
C GLU A 230 -24.62 10.39 -2.42
N ILE A 231 -23.40 10.86 -2.68
CA ILE A 231 -23.15 12.13 -3.34
C ILE A 231 -23.13 11.84 -4.83
N ILE A 232 -24.11 12.35 -5.58
CA ILE A 232 -24.11 12.24 -7.03
C ILE A 232 -23.40 13.49 -7.55
N PRO A 233 -22.14 13.38 -8.02
CA PRO A 233 -21.39 14.52 -8.51
C PRO A 233 -21.90 14.94 -9.91
N ALA A 234 -21.78 16.24 -10.21
CA ALA A 234 -22.07 16.75 -11.54
C ALA A 234 -20.87 16.50 -12.48
N ILE A 235 -21.17 16.25 -13.76
CA ILE A 235 -20.12 16.13 -14.78
C ILE A 235 -19.48 17.51 -15.00
N SER A 236 -18.16 17.56 -14.94
CA SER A 236 -17.33 18.73 -15.25
C SER A 236 -16.33 18.45 -16.36
N ARG A 237 -15.82 19.47 -17.02
CA ARG A 237 -14.79 19.37 -18.06
C ARG A 237 -13.72 20.41 -17.87
N LEU A 238 -12.48 19.97 -17.81
CA LEU A 238 -11.30 20.81 -17.85
C LEU A 238 -10.82 20.91 -19.29
N VAL A 239 -11.08 22.06 -19.94
CA VAL A 239 -10.60 22.34 -21.30
C VAL A 239 -9.22 22.99 -21.22
N PHE A 240 -8.23 22.45 -21.90
CA PHE A 240 -6.85 22.96 -21.88
C PHE A 240 -6.26 23.25 -23.28
N ASP A 241 -6.94 22.82 -24.34
CA ASP A 241 -6.63 23.19 -25.71
C ASP A 241 -7.95 23.41 -26.46
N THR A 242 -8.26 24.67 -26.70
CA THR A 242 -9.50 25.07 -27.40
C THR A 242 -9.44 24.81 -28.90
N VAL A 243 -8.24 24.80 -29.49
CA VAL A 243 -8.05 24.60 -30.93
C VAL A 243 -8.25 23.12 -31.29
N ASN A 244 -7.68 22.24 -30.52
CA ASN A 244 -7.79 20.77 -30.71
C ASN A 244 -8.90 20.14 -29.88
N SER A 245 -9.71 20.94 -29.18
CA SER A 245 -10.78 20.49 -28.29
C SER A 245 -10.31 19.47 -27.21
N ALA A 246 -9.04 19.59 -26.79
CA ALA A 246 -8.50 18.70 -25.77
C ALA A 246 -9.07 19.06 -24.38
N SER A 247 -9.64 18.08 -23.73
CA SER A 247 -10.26 18.24 -22.41
C SER A 247 -10.13 16.98 -21.58
N ILE A 248 -10.21 17.16 -20.26
CA ILE A 248 -10.32 16.08 -19.29
C ILE A 248 -11.73 16.09 -18.71
N THR A 249 -12.43 14.97 -18.83
CA THR A 249 -13.73 14.78 -18.19
C THR A 249 -13.50 14.50 -16.71
N GLY A 250 -14.33 15.10 -15.85
CA GLY A 250 -14.31 14.90 -14.42
C GLY A 250 -15.66 15.11 -13.80
N PHE A 251 -15.66 15.14 -12.49
CA PHE A 251 -16.84 15.29 -11.66
C PHE A 251 -16.63 16.42 -10.64
N SER A 252 -17.62 17.30 -10.54
CA SER A 252 -17.65 18.39 -9.57
C SER A 252 -18.35 17.91 -8.30
N TYR A 253 -17.70 18.17 -7.18
CA TYR A 253 -18.21 17.90 -5.84
C TYR A 253 -18.41 19.21 -5.10
N ALA A 254 -19.60 19.38 -4.53
CA ALA A 254 -19.78 20.37 -3.48
C ALA A 254 -19.04 19.87 -2.24
N GLY A 255 -18.19 20.73 -1.69
CA GLY A 255 -17.45 20.44 -0.48
C GLY A 255 -18.34 20.24 0.74
N GLY A 256 -17.76 19.83 1.83
CA GLY A 256 -18.46 19.59 3.09
C GLY A 256 -17.62 18.86 4.12
N GLY A 257 -18.23 18.65 5.27
CA GLY A 257 -17.65 17.84 6.34
C GLY A 257 -17.89 16.36 6.10
N PHE A 258 -16.87 15.55 6.33
CA PHE A 258 -16.98 14.09 6.31
C PHE A 258 -15.94 13.46 7.24
N VAL A 259 -16.11 12.19 7.57
CA VAL A 259 -15.12 11.41 8.30
C VAL A 259 -14.19 10.75 7.29
N ILE A 260 -12.91 11.20 7.26
CA ILE A 260 -11.84 10.52 6.53
C ILE A 260 -11.33 9.36 7.39
N GLY A 261 -11.01 8.24 6.76
CA GLY A 261 -10.49 7.08 7.49
C GLY A 261 -11.57 6.17 8.02
N GLU A 262 -11.15 5.11 8.69
CA GLU A 262 -12.05 4.11 9.30
C GLU A 262 -11.40 3.41 10.48
N LYS A 263 -12.19 2.73 11.32
CA LYS A 263 -11.70 1.89 12.41
C LYS A 263 -11.43 0.48 11.87
N VAL A 264 -10.25 -0.05 12.16
CA VAL A 264 -9.83 -1.38 11.74
C VAL A 264 -9.26 -2.18 12.92
N PRO A 265 -9.24 -3.53 12.84
CA PRO A 265 -8.60 -4.36 13.83
C PRO A 265 -7.08 -4.09 13.94
N ALA A 266 -6.51 -4.26 15.13
CA ALA A 266 -5.08 -4.06 15.38
C ALA A 266 -4.16 -4.98 14.57
N ASP A 267 -4.66 -6.14 14.14
CA ASP A 267 -3.91 -7.10 13.33
C ASP A 267 -3.95 -6.81 11.82
N TYR A 268 -4.57 -5.69 11.41
CA TYR A 268 -4.56 -5.26 10.02
C TYR A 268 -3.12 -5.01 9.54
N PRO A 269 -2.69 -5.62 8.41
CA PRO A 269 -1.27 -5.65 8.05
C PRO A 269 -0.75 -4.34 7.42
N GLY A 270 -1.63 -3.44 7.03
CA GLY A 270 -1.29 -2.20 6.32
C GLY A 270 -1.31 -0.95 7.20
N ILE A 271 -1.15 0.19 6.58
CA ILE A 271 -1.40 1.50 7.16
C ILE A 271 -2.79 1.94 6.71
N ILE A 272 -3.60 2.36 7.64
CA ILE A 272 -4.94 2.86 7.36
C ILE A 272 -5.16 4.16 8.14
N ARG A 273 -5.89 5.10 7.53
CA ARG A 273 -6.24 6.32 8.22
C ARG A 273 -7.34 6.03 9.25
N MET A 274 -7.14 6.48 10.48
CA MET A 274 -8.18 6.44 11.51
C MET A 274 -9.27 7.47 11.23
N GLY A 275 -10.50 7.18 11.64
CA GLY A 275 -11.66 8.04 11.40
C GLY A 275 -11.51 9.41 12.08
N VAL A 276 -11.41 10.48 11.30
CA VAL A 276 -11.30 11.87 11.78
C VAL A 276 -12.17 12.79 10.92
N GLU A 277 -12.87 13.73 11.55
CA GLU A 277 -13.64 14.73 10.81
C GLU A 277 -12.70 15.68 10.03
N ARG A 278 -13.03 15.90 8.77
CA ARG A 278 -12.33 16.85 7.88
C ARG A 278 -13.34 17.65 7.07
N GLN A 279 -12.93 18.87 6.72
CA GLN A 279 -13.64 19.73 5.80
C GLN A 279 -12.93 19.74 4.45
N VAL A 280 -13.69 19.56 3.39
CA VAL A 280 -13.21 19.66 2.00
C VAL A 280 -13.96 20.78 1.33
N GLY A 281 -13.23 21.66 0.65
CA GLY A 281 -13.85 22.71 -0.21
C GLY A 281 -14.43 22.11 -1.49
N ASP A 282 -15.11 22.93 -2.28
CA ASP A 282 -15.59 22.53 -3.60
C ASP A 282 -14.40 22.19 -4.51
N PHE A 283 -14.51 21.12 -5.27
CA PHE A 283 -13.47 20.68 -6.21
C PHE A 283 -14.05 19.81 -7.33
N CYS A 284 -13.30 19.77 -8.42
CA CYS A 284 -13.52 18.78 -9.48
C CYS A 284 -12.40 17.74 -9.45
N VAL A 285 -12.73 16.50 -9.76
CA VAL A 285 -11.75 15.41 -9.88
C VAL A 285 -11.86 14.75 -11.25
N SER A 286 -10.74 14.35 -11.85
CA SER A 286 -10.75 13.65 -13.14
C SER A 286 -11.49 12.31 -13.03
N ALA A 287 -12.30 12.02 -14.04
CA ALA A 287 -13.14 10.80 -14.06
C ALA A 287 -12.32 9.52 -14.15
N LEU A 288 -11.15 9.60 -14.79
CA LEU A 288 -10.17 8.52 -14.94
C LEU A 288 -8.80 9.03 -14.52
N GLU A 289 -7.85 8.13 -14.34
CA GLU A 289 -6.44 8.46 -14.27
C GLU A 289 -6.00 9.17 -15.56
N ILE A 290 -4.94 9.97 -15.50
CA ILE A 290 -4.35 10.63 -16.67
C ILE A 290 -3.80 9.59 -17.63
N SER A 291 -4.13 9.75 -18.91
CA SER A 291 -3.76 8.78 -19.95
C SER A 291 -2.38 9.02 -20.54
N GLU A 292 -1.82 7.97 -21.19
CA GLU A 292 -0.60 8.06 -21.96
C GLU A 292 -0.67 9.16 -23.03
N TYR A 293 -1.83 9.39 -23.65
CA TYR A 293 -2.02 10.45 -24.64
C TYR A 293 -1.93 11.85 -24.03
N GLN A 294 -2.61 12.06 -22.89
CA GLN A 294 -2.54 13.33 -22.17
C GLN A 294 -1.11 13.62 -21.69
N TRP A 295 -0.40 12.58 -21.28
CA TRP A 295 1.01 12.68 -20.91
C TRP A 295 1.91 13.01 -22.10
N ALA A 296 1.62 12.46 -23.28
CA ALA A 296 2.34 12.80 -24.50
C ALA A 296 2.19 14.29 -24.88
N LEU A 297 1.00 14.85 -24.69
CA LEU A 297 0.78 16.31 -24.92
C LEU A 297 1.61 17.15 -23.94
N PHE A 298 1.70 16.72 -22.68
CA PHE A 298 2.55 17.37 -21.69
C PHE A 298 4.03 17.34 -22.08
N ILE A 299 4.55 16.18 -22.46
CA ILE A 299 5.96 16.02 -22.89
C ILE A 299 6.25 16.85 -24.13
N ALA A 300 5.33 16.93 -25.09
CA ALA A 300 5.50 17.72 -26.31
C ALA A 300 5.73 19.21 -26.00
N ASP A 301 5.04 19.74 -24.98
CA ASP A 301 5.22 21.13 -24.53
C ASP A 301 6.37 21.31 -23.53
N ASN A 302 6.77 20.22 -22.84
CA ASN A 302 7.80 20.21 -21.80
C ASN A 302 8.83 19.09 -22.06
N PRO A 303 9.71 19.25 -23.07
CA PRO A 303 10.65 18.19 -23.47
C PRO A 303 11.62 17.77 -22.35
N TYR A 304 11.82 18.56 -21.31
CA TYR A 304 12.60 18.19 -20.14
C TYR A 304 12.13 16.86 -19.54
N TRP A 305 10.81 16.59 -19.52
CA TRP A 305 10.20 15.37 -19.00
C TRP A 305 10.12 14.23 -20.04
N ALA A 306 10.80 14.38 -21.19
CA ALA A 306 10.85 13.31 -22.17
C ALA A 306 11.76 12.17 -21.67
N LYS A 307 11.44 10.93 -22.09
CA LYS A 307 12.19 9.72 -21.67
C LYS A 307 13.67 9.77 -22.06
N GLU A 308 13.99 10.45 -23.14
CA GLU A 308 15.35 10.65 -23.65
C GLU A 308 16.22 11.43 -22.65
N ASN A 309 15.62 12.17 -21.73
CA ASN A 309 16.29 12.94 -20.68
C ASN A 309 16.38 12.19 -19.35
N LEU A 310 16.18 10.87 -19.34
CA LEU A 310 16.17 10.06 -18.13
C LEU A 310 17.40 10.29 -17.23
N GLU A 311 18.60 10.29 -17.81
CA GLU A 311 19.85 10.48 -17.06
C GLU A 311 19.89 11.86 -16.38
N LEU A 312 19.41 12.89 -17.06
CA LEU A 312 19.32 14.24 -16.50
C LEU A 312 18.28 14.28 -15.36
N LEU A 313 17.10 13.72 -15.56
CA LEU A 313 16.04 13.66 -14.56
C LEU A 313 16.48 12.93 -13.29
N VAL A 314 17.25 11.84 -13.44
CA VAL A 314 17.82 11.10 -12.30
C VAL A 314 18.90 11.94 -11.60
N ALA A 315 19.76 12.59 -12.36
CA ALA A 315 20.80 13.46 -11.80
C ALA A 315 20.21 14.67 -11.02
N ASP A 316 19.08 15.20 -11.51
CA ASP A 316 18.34 16.29 -10.86
C ASP A 316 17.50 15.81 -9.66
N GLY A 317 17.53 14.52 -9.32
CA GLY A 317 16.74 13.93 -8.23
C GLY A 317 15.22 14.00 -8.46
N LYS A 318 14.77 14.04 -9.72
CA LYS A 318 13.34 14.16 -10.09
C LYS A 318 12.67 12.81 -10.32
N THR A 319 13.45 11.76 -10.58
CA THR A 319 12.94 10.43 -10.88
C THR A 319 14.00 9.36 -10.55
N ASP A 320 13.58 8.12 -10.55
CA ASP A 320 14.49 6.96 -10.59
C ASP A 320 14.65 6.43 -12.02
N GLY A 321 15.45 5.37 -12.19
CA GLY A 321 15.73 4.74 -13.47
C GLY A 321 14.54 4.09 -14.17
N ASN A 322 13.37 3.99 -13.51
CA ASN A 322 12.17 3.35 -14.05
C ASN A 322 11.23 4.35 -14.74
N TYR A 323 11.59 5.62 -14.81
CA TYR A 323 10.74 6.63 -15.43
C TYR A 323 10.40 6.28 -16.87
N LEU A 324 9.08 6.21 -17.18
CA LEU A 324 8.52 5.77 -18.45
C LEU A 324 9.08 4.42 -18.96
N ALA A 325 9.50 3.52 -18.05
CA ALA A 325 9.97 2.20 -18.44
C ALA A 325 8.86 1.44 -19.19
N GLY A 326 9.23 0.90 -20.37
CA GLY A 326 8.29 0.19 -21.24
C GLY A 326 7.25 1.07 -21.95
N LEU A 327 7.26 2.40 -21.74
CA LEU A 327 6.31 3.34 -22.34
C LEU A 327 6.99 4.25 -23.35
N TYR A 328 6.20 4.64 -24.36
CA TYR A 328 6.57 5.60 -25.39
C TYR A 328 5.34 6.46 -25.72
N PRO A 329 4.97 7.39 -24.83
CA PRO A 329 3.82 8.26 -25.03
C PRO A 329 3.93 9.02 -26.35
N SER A 330 2.88 9.00 -27.15
CA SER A 330 2.86 9.62 -28.49
C SER A 330 1.61 10.41 -28.70
N THR A 331 1.76 11.60 -29.27
CA THR A 331 0.63 12.46 -29.69
C THR A 331 -0.05 11.97 -30.96
N SER A 332 0.57 11.03 -31.68
CA SER A 332 0.03 10.44 -32.91
C SER A 332 -1.01 9.34 -32.65
N VAL A 333 -1.06 8.81 -31.43
CA VAL A 333 -1.97 7.72 -31.04
C VAL A 333 -2.73 8.14 -29.81
N ILE A 334 -4.05 8.22 -29.93
CA ILE A 334 -4.92 8.47 -28.78
C ILE A 334 -4.99 7.18 -27.96
N SER A 335 -4.25 7.14 -26.85
CA SER A 335 -4.28 6.05 -25.87
C SER A 335 -5.03 6.49 -24.63
N ASN A 336 -6.04 5.73 -24.24
CA ASN A 336 -6.79 5.95 -22.99
C ASN A 336 -6.23 5.11 -21.84
N ARG A 337 -5.10 4.42 -22.03
CA ARG A 337 -4.46 3.70 -20.93
C ARG A 337 -3.90 4.68 -19.93
N PRO A 338 -4.04 4.41 -18.63
CA PRO A 338 -3.43 5.23 -17.59
C PRO A 338 -1.90 5.30 -17.75
N ILE A 339 -1.36 6.49 -17.57
CA ILE A 339 0.09 6.66 -17.48
C ILE A 339 0.59 6.03 -16.18
N LYS A 340 1.74 5.39 -16.24
CA LYS A 340 2.43 4.74 -15.13
C LYS A 340 3.93 4.91 -15.25
N ASN A 341 4.71 4.38 -14.32
CA ASN A 341 6.16 4.58 -14.29
C ASN A 341 6.53 6.07 -14.34
N ILE A 342 5.85 6.87 -13.55
CA ILE A 342 6.11 8.30 -13.38
C ILE A 342 6.42 8.61 -11.92
N SER A 343 7.19 9.65 -11.68
CA SER A 343 7.48 10.14 -10.33
C SER A 343 6.42 11.15 -9.88
N TRP A 344 6.35 11.39 -8.58
CA TRP A 344 5.51 12.45 -8.01
C TRP A 344 5.88 13.84 -8.57
N TYR A 345 7.18 14.11 -8.74
CA TYR A 345 7.64 15.37 -9.32
C TYR A 345 7.17 15.57 -10.76
N ALA A 346 7.16 14.50 -11.54
CA ALA A 346 6.63 14.55 -12.91
C ALA A 346 5.12 14.77 -12.91
N ALA A 347 4.39 14.12 -12.00
CA ALA A 347 2.95 14.31 -11.82
C ALA A 347 2.62 15.75 -11.39
N GLN A 348 3.40 16.34 -10.50
CA GLN A 348 3.25 17.74 -10.10
C GLN A 348 3.53 18.69 -11.27
N ALA A 349 4.59 18.44 -12.05
CA ALA A 349 4.91 19.24 -13.23
C ALA A 349 3.81 19.14 -14.31
N PHE A 350 3.15 18.01 -14.45
CA PHE A 350 1.96 17.85 -15.29
C PHE A 350 0.82 18.75 -14.81
N CYS A 351 0.54 18.77 -13.50
CA CYS A 351 -0.48 19.64 -12.92
C CYS A 351 -0.17 21.14 -13.17
N ASP A 352 1.09 21.54 -12.99
CA ASP A 352 1.56 22.91 -13.21
C ASP A 352 1.41 23.33 -14.69
N TRP A 353 1.76 22.43 -15.62
CA TRP A 353 1.56 22.65 -17.05
C TRP A 353 0.08 22.79 -17.39
N LEU A 354 -0.75 21.91 -16.87
CA LEU A 354 -2.18 21.89 -17.14
C LEU A 354 -2.87 23.13 -16.55
N SER A 355 -2.41 23.60 -15.38
CA SER A 355 -2.87 24.86 -14.78
C SER A 355 -2.63 26.06 -15.72
N LYS A 356 -1.42 26.15 -16.30
CA LYS A 356 -1.06 27.19 -17.25
C LYS A 356 -1.88 27.13 -18.54
N LYS A 357 -2.16 25.92 -19.03
CA LYS A 357 -2.93 25.72 -20.27
C LYS A 357 -4.41 25.96 -20.08
N SER A 358 -4.99 25.58 -18.99
CA SER A 358 -6.44 25.68 -18.74
C SER A 358 -6.85 27.01 -18.11
N GLY A 359 -5.92 27.73 -17.47
CA GLY A 359 -6.21 28.91 -16.65
C GLY A 359 -6.93 28.58 -15.32
N LYS A 360 -7.04 27.30 -14.96
CA LYS A 360 -7.59 26.80 -13.70
C LYS A 360 -6.45 26.36 -12.77
N THR A 361 -6.67 26.37 -11.48
CA THR A 361 -5.73 25.75 -10.54
C THR A 361 -5.91 24.26 -10.59
N VAL A 362 -4.91 23.54 -11.10
CA VAL A 362 -4.88 22.05 -11.18
C VAL A 362 -3.81 21.53 -10.26
N THR A 363 -4.15 20.54 -9.44
CA THR A 363 -3.23 19.91 -8.49
C THR A 363 -3.44 18.40 -8.43
N LEU A 364 -2.52 17.72 -7.79
CA LEU A 364 -2.81 16.38 -7.26
C LEU A 364 -3.91 16.51 -6.19
N PRO A 365 -4.80 15.52 -6.03
CA PRO A 365 -5.79 15.54 -4.96
C PRO A 365 -5.09 15.52 -3.61
N SER A 366 -5.62 16.23 -2.63
CA SER A 366 -5.29 15.90 -1.25
C SER A 366 -5.85 14.52 -0.89
N GLU A 367 -5.31 13.88 0.13
CA GLU A 367 -5.84 12.61 0.63
C GLU A 367 -7.34 12.72 0.96
N ALA A 368 -7.73 13.86 1.57
CA ALA A 368 -9.12 14.12 1.91
C ALA A 368 -10.01 14.27 0.66
N GLN A 369 -9.58 15.00 -0.36
CA GLN A 369 -10.33 15.12 -1.62
C GLN A 369 -10.46 13.78 -2.33
N TRP A 370 -9.35 13.00 -2.35
CA TRP A 370 -9.35 11.69 -2.96
C TRP A 370 -10.35 10.74 -2.28
N GLU A 371 -10.30 10.67 -0.94
CA GLU A 371 -11.18 9.78 -0.17
C GLU A 371 -12.64 10.23 -0.22
N PHE A 372 -12.89 11.56 -0.19
CA PHE A 372 -14.24 12.12 -0.37
C PHE A 372 -14.86 11.68 -1.69
N ALA A 373 -14.11 11.78 -2.79
CA ALA A 373 -14.57 11.33 -4.11
C ALA A 373 -14.72 9.79 -4.16
N ALA A 374 -13.79 9.03 -3.59
CA ALA A 374 -13.84 7.57 -3.56
C ALA A 374 -15.06 7.04 -2.80
N ARG A 375 -15.43 7.65 -1.69
CA ARG A 375 -16.61 7.27 -0.89
C ARG A 375 -17.93 7.46 -1.65
N SER A 376 -18.00 8.43 -2.56
CA SER A 376 -19.19 8.63 -3.41
C SER A 376 -19.43 7.48 -4.39
N VAL A 377 -18.40 6.67 -4.67
CA VAL A 377 -18.44 5.53 -5.61
C VAL A 377 -18.14 4.19 -4.93
N ALA A 378 -18.15 4.14 -3.60
CA ALA A 378 -17.77 2.98 -2.79
C ALA A 378 -18.60 1.70 -3.07
N PHE A 379 -19.76 1.80 -3.70
CA PHE A 379 -20.51 0.64 -4.19
C PHE A 379 -19.90 -0.05 -5.42
N ARG A 380 -18.83 0.53 -6.00
CA ARG A 380 -18.13 -0.08 -7.12
C ARG A 380 -17.07 -0.98 -6.55
N SER A 381 -17.27 -2.27 -6.78
CA SER A 381 -16.30 -3.29 -6.40
C SER A 381 -14.89 -2.92 -6.90
N TYR A 382 -13.91 -3.30 -6.08
CA TYR A 382 -12.50 -3.37 -6.45
C TYR A 382 -12.36 -3.85 -7.90
N GLN A 383 -11.93 -2.97 -8.80
CA GLN A 383 -11.92 -3.26 -10.24
C GLN A 383 -10.51 -3.64 -10.67
N SER A 384 -10.33 -4.91 -10.98
CA SER A 384 -9.08 -5.47 -11.49
C SER A 384 -8.89 -5.36 -13.01
N ASN A 385 -9.66 -4.52 -13.71
CA ASN A 385 -9.64 -4.46 -15.18
C ASN A 385 -9.18 -3.11 -15.72
N ASN A 386 -8.20 -3.17 -16.65
CA ASN A 386 -7.61 -2.01 -17.34
C ASN A 386 -8.55 -1.32 -18.37
N THR A 387 -9.77 -1.75 -18.53
CA THR A 387 -10.76 -1.18 -19.44
C THR A 387 -11.92 -0.62 -18.65
N MET A 388 -11.78 0.66 -18.25
CA MET A 388 -12.84 1.35 -17.54
C MET A 388 -13.67 2.17 -18.50
N LEU A 389 -14.94 1.91 -18.53
CA LEU A 389 -15.90 2.73 -19.26
C LEU A 389 -16.36 3.85 -18.32
N LEU A 390 -16.27 5.09 -18.78
CA LEU A 390 -16.88 6.23 -18.12
C LEU A 390 -18.37 5.97 -17.95
N ASP A 391 -18.85 6.09 -16.73
CA ASP A 391 -20.28 6.26 -16.47
C ASP A 391 -20.51 7.64 -15.82
N ASN A 392 -21.75 8.11 -15.84
CA ASN A 392 -22.12 9.42 -15.36
C ASN A 392 -22.35 9.47 -13.84
N LYS A 393 -21.83 8.49 -13.09
CA LYS A 393 -22.13 8.34 -11.66
C LYS A 393 -20.97 8.75 -10.75
N GLY A 394 -19.79 9.04 -11.30
CA GLY A 394 -18.62 9.44 -10.54
C GLY A 394 -17.30 8.89 -11.10
N PRO A 395 -16.16 9.19 -10.49
CA PRO A 395 -14.86 8.72 -10.94
C PRO A 395 -14.77 7.19 -10.93
N VAL A 396 -14.02 6.65 -11.86
CA VAL A 396 -13.86 5.20 -12.08
C VAL A 396 -12.42 4.82 -11.75
N GLY A 397 -12.21 3.59 -11.26
CA GLY A 397 -10.87 3.08 -10.96
C GLY A 397 -10.26 3.55 -9.65
N MET A 398 -11.05 4.15 -8.77
CA MET A 398 -10.56 4.64 -7.49
C MET A 398 -9.97 3.51 -6.60
N LEU A 399 -10.44 2.27 -6.74
CA LEU A 399 -9.91 1.13 -5.99
C LEU A 399 -9.47 0.01 -6.91
N GLY A 400 -8.23 -0.48 -6.72
CA GLY A 400 -7.69 -1.69 -7.34
C GLY A 400 -7.17 -1.54 -8.76
N SER A 401 -7.16 -0.34 -9.33
CA SER A 401 -6.56 -0.03 -10.63
C SER A 401 -5.08 0.23 -10.50
N TYR A 402 -4.74 1.41 -10.05
CA TYR A 402 -3.39 1.88 -9.73
C TYR A 402 -3.41 2.59 -8.39
N TRP A 403 -2.30 2.56 -7.67
CA TRP A 403 -2.05 3.53 -6.64
C TRP A 403 -2.03 4.93 -7.26
N GLU A 404 -2.67 5.89 -6.66
CA GLU A 404 -2.76 7.26 -7.17
C GLU A 404 -2.04 8.21 -6.22
N PHE A 405 -1.17 9.05 -6.78
CA PHE A 405 -0.46 10.08 -6.00
C PHE A 405 -1.43 11.08 -5.39
N THR A 406 -1.15 11.46 -4.15
CA THR A 406 -1.76 12.63 -3.50
C THR A 406 -0.75 13.76 -3.35
N SER A 407 -1.24 14.95 -2.99
CA SER A 407 -0.38 16.07 -2.63
C SER A 407 0.20 15.96 -1.23
N ASP A 408 -0.32 15.04 -0.41
CA ASP A 408 0.04 14.91 1.00
C ASP A 408 1.33 14.14 1.21
N ALA A 409 2.19 14.72 2.05
CA ALA A 409 3.41 14.07 2.47
C ALA A 409 3.11 12.97 3.49
N PHE A 410 3.84 11.86 3.41
CA PHE A 410 3.87 10.87 4.46
C PHE A 410 5.11 11.09 5.33
N ILE A 411 4.90 11.38 6.62
CA ILE A 411 5.96 11.77 7.55
C ILE A 411 6.06 10.76 8.70
N PRO A 412 6.83 9.67 8.58
CA PRO A 412 7.20 8.87 9.73
C PRO A 412 8.37 9.53 10.48
N LEU A 413 8.18 9.83 11.75
CA LEU A 413 9.16 10.57 12.56
C LEU A 413 10.57 9.96 12.52
N GLN A 414 10.68 8.64 12.51
CA GLN A 414 11.98 7.94 12.45
C GLN A 414 12.89 8.40 11.31
N ARG A 415 12.31 8.72 10.16
CA ARG A 415 13.07 9.15 8.98
C ARG A 415 13.52 10.59 9.07
N TYR A 416 12.93 11.36 9.97
CA TYR A 416 13.26 12.78 10.17
C TYR A 416 14.28 13.01 11.27
N LEU A 417 14.40 12.11 12.26
CA LEU A 417 15.33 12.30 13.38
C LEU A 417 16.79 12.45 12.93
N GLY A 418 17.17 11.83 11.78
CA GLY A 418 18.50 11.98 11.20
C GLY A 418 18.70 13.25 10.39
N THR A 419 17.65 13.94 9.99
CA THR A 419 17.67 15.05 9.02
C THR A 419 17.21 16.38 9.59
N ILE A 420 16.49 16.39 10.72
CA ILE A 420 16.01 17.59 11.41
C ILE A 420 17.17 18.52 11.83
N SER A 421 18.39 17.98 12.04
CA SER A 421 19.57 18.76 12.39
C SER A 421 20.19 19.55 11.23
N SER A 422 19.76 19.37 9.99
CA SER A 422 20.38 19.98 8.80
C SER A 422 19.58 21.11 8.15
N GLY A 423 18.46 21.56 8.71
CA GLY A 423 17.62 22.62 8.15
C GLY A 423 17.00 22.22 6.79
N GLU A 424 15.89 22.78 6.39
CA GLU A 424 15.17 22.60 5.14
C GLU A 424 15.27 21.18 4.50
N VAL A 425 14.56 20.21 5.07
CA VAL A 425 14.45 18.88 4.47
C VAL A 425 13.11 18.74 3.78
N GLU A 426 13.16 18.55 2.45
CA GLU A 426 12.00 18.13 1.69
C GLU A 426 11.59 16.72 2.11
N VAL A 427 10.30 16.52 2.41
CA VAL A 427 9.76 15.20 2.78
C VAL A 427 9.94 14.23 1.62
N PRO A 428 10.69 13.12 1.79
CA PRO A 428 11.03 12.23 0.68
C PRO A 428 9.84 11.37 0.21
N GLU A 429 8.80 11.22 1.01
CA GLU A 429 7.70 10.32 0.74
C GLU A 429 6.34 11.01 0.74
N VAL A 430 5.44 10.45 -0.07
CA VAL A 430 4.07 10.92 -0.24
C VAL A 430 3.08 9.78 -0.03
N ILE A 431 1.86 10.16 0.32
CA ILE A 431 0.73 9.26 0.42
C ILE A 431 0.24 8.92 -0.98
N VAL A 432 0.03 7.63 -1.22
CA VAL A 432 -0.69 7.11 -2.39
C VAL A 432 -1.94 6.36 -1.92
N LYS A 433 -3.01 6.40 -2.73
CA LYS A 433 -4.32 5.86 -2.39
C LYS A 433 -4.81 4.86 -3.44
N GLY A 434 -5.75 4.02 -3.07
CA GLY A 434 -6.54 3.19 -3.98
C GLY A 434 -6.10 1.74 -4.15
N GLY A 435 -4.85 1.42 -3.90
CA GLY A 435 -4.33 0.09 -4.20
C GLY A 435 -4.20 -0.18 -5.71
N SER A 436 -3.62 -1.29 -6.07
CA SER A 436 -3.38 -1.67 -7.47
C SER A 436 -3.82 -3.10 -7.75
N LEU A 437 -3.74 -3.50 -9.02
CA LEU A 437 -4.10 -4.85 -9.51
C LEU A 437 -3.36 -6.00 -8.80
N VAL A 438 -2.22 -5.75 -8.19
CA VAL A 438 -1.43 -6.77 -7.51
C VAL A 438 -1.75 -6.91 -6.03
N ASN A 439 -2.49 -5.96 -5.46
CA ASN A 439 -2.89 -6.02 -4.07
C ASN A 439 -4.07 -6.99 -3.86
N ASP A 440 -4.12 -7.61 -2.69
CA ASP A 440 -5.30 -8.38 -2.30
C ASP A 440 -6.44 -7.40 -1.95
N SER A 441 -7.56 -7.54 -2.64
CA SER A 441 -8.75 -6.69 -2.46
C SER A 441 -9.29 -6.67 -1.02
N LYS A 442 -9.00 -7.71 -0.24
CA LYS A 442 -9.39 -7.78 1.17
C LYS A 442 -8.64 -6.80 2.07
N ASN A 443 -7.46 -6.37 1.61
CA ASN A 443 -6.55 -5.52 2.37
C ASN A 443 -6.52 -4.08 1.85
N ILE A 444 -7.42 -3.72 0.93
CA ILE A 444 -7.49 -2.37 0.36
C ILE A 444 -8.89 -1.82 0.56
N THR A 445 -8.96 -0.72 1.28
CA THR A 445 -10.17 0.09 1.47
C THR A 445 -9.91 1.52 1.01
N VAL A 446 -10.94 2.36 1.02
CA VAL A 446 -10.79 3.79 0.71
C VAL A 446 -9.88 4.51 1.71
N ALA A 447 -9.78 4.00 2.93
CA ALA A 447 -8.94 4.55 3.99
C ALA A 447 -7.50 4.03 3.97
N THR A 448 -7.19 3.00 3.16
CA THR A 448 -5.84 2.44 3.04
C THR A 448 -4.86 3.45 2.49
N ILE A 449 -3.68 3.51 3.09
CA ILE A 449 -2.57 4.38 2.70
C ILE A 449 -1.43 3.52 2.18
N GLY A 450 -0.97 3.84 0.98
CA GLY A 450 0.35 3.44 0.51
C GLY A 450 1.34 4.59 0.70
N VAL A 451 2.62 4.24 0.73
CA VAL A 451 3.71 5.20 0.90
C VAL A 451 4.71 5.01 -0.23
N GLN A 452 5.01 6.08 -0.94
CA GLN A 452 5.94 6.04 -2.06
C GLN A 452 6.91 7.22 -2.01
N SER A 453 8.20 6.96 -2.34
CA SER A 453 9.17 8.03 -2.54
C SER A 453 8.74 8.93 -3.69
N ARG A 454 8.98 10.24 -3.56
CA ARG A 454 8.67 11.22 -4.61
C ARG A 454 9.42 10.98 -5.93
N THR A 455 10.57 10.35 -5.86
CA THR A 455 11.38 10.02 -7.05
C THR A 455 11.03 8.67 -7.64
N ALA A 456 10.42 7.75 -6.87
CA ALA A 456 10.15 6.40 -7.30
C ALA A 456 9.09 6.36 -8.41
N CYS A 457 9.39 5.56 -9.44
CA CYS A 457 8.49 5.25 -10.55
C CYS A 457 8.04 3.80 -10.47
N SER A 458 6.74 3.57 -10.50
CA SER A 458 6.16 2.24 -10.36
C SER A 458 5.17 1.95 -11.48
N GLU A 459 5.21 0.72 -11.98
CA GLU A 459 4.20 0.24 -12.94
C GLU A 459 2.80 0.07 -12.32
N PHE A 460 2.69 0.23 -11.00
CA PHE A 460 1.46 0.11 -10.24
C PHE A 460 0.95 1.45 -9.71
N THR A 461 1.60 2.56 -10.08
CA THR A 461 1.22 3.89 -9.64
C THR A 461 0.91 4.79 -10.84
N GLY A 462 -0.24 5.40 -10.82
CA GLY A 462 -0.75 6.37 -11.78
C GLY A 462 -1.02 7.73 -11.14
N VAL A 463 -1.72 8.58 -11.86
CA VAL A 463 -2.05 9.93 -11.40
C VAL A 463 -3.49 10.30 -11.75
N ARG A 464 -4.18 10.85 -10.77
CA ARG A 464 -5.46 11.54 -10.90
C ARG A 464 -5.27 13.00 -10.51
N ILE A 465 -6.05 13.90 -11.07
CA ILE A 465 -5.94 15.34 -10.82
C ILE A 465 -7.24 15.89 -10.27
N VAL A 466 -7.11 17.02 -9.56
CA VAL A 466 -8.23 17.86 -9.15
C VAL A 466 -8.04 19.29 -9.65
N TRP A 467 -9.15 20.03 -9.78
CA TRP A 467 -9.12 21.44 -10.16
C TRP A 467 -10.30 22.19 -9.52
N ASN A 468 -10.16 23.51 -9.46
CA ASN A 468 -11.23 24.40 -9.03
C ASN A 468 -12.12 24.79 -10.21
N GLU A 469 -13.42 24.93 -10.00
CA GLU A 469 -14.33 25.44 -11.04
C GLU A 469 -14.07 26.89 -11.46
#